data_f194dbf8b73301635923853d642269f9
#
_entry.id   f194dbf8b73301635923853d642269f9
#
_cell.length_a   1.000
_cell.length_b   1.000
_cell.length_c   1.000
_cell.angle_alpha   90.00
_cell.angle_beta   90.00
_cell.angle_gamma   90.00
#
_symmetry.space_group_name_H-M   'P 1'
#
loop_
_entity.id
_entity.type
_entity.pdbx_description
1 polymer ?
#
loop_
_entity_poly.entity_id
_entity_poly.type
_entity_poly.pdbx_seq_one_letter_code
_entity_poly.pdbx_strand_id
1 'polypeptide(L)'
;DVTEREQREALRREFSANVSHELKTPLTSITGFAELMKEGMVPKEKMQEFSGDIYRESRRLIDLVDDIIQLSRLDEGTANFSKSPVDLYTLSGQVIESLRPVAQKQDITLTLSGQHAVIEGVEQLLQEMVYNLCDNAIKYNISGGSVTVSVWQNGQTVTLSVVDTGIGIPYADQSRVFERFYRVDKSH
;
A
#
# COMPACT_ATOMS: atom_id res chain seq x y z
N ASP A 1 2.98 -21.08 -25.69
CA ASP A 1 2.06 -20.31 -26.54
C ASP A 1 2.65 -18.93 -26.78
N VAL A 2 2.77 -18.50 -28.07
CA VAL A 2 3.44 -17.22 -28.45
C VAL A 2 2.74 -16.03 -27.80
N THR A 3 1.43 -16.07 -27.73
CA THR A 3 0.58 -15.02 -27.17
C THR A 3 0.80 -14.81 -25.65
N GLU A 4 0.94 -15.90 -24.89
CA GLU A 4 1.24 -15.82 -23.45
C GLU A 4 2.64 -15.23 -23.18
N ARG A 5 3.60 -15.56 -24.02
CA ARG A 5 4.96 -15.05 -23.91
C ARG A 5 5.02 -13.56 -24.23
N GLU A 6 4.34 -13.11 -25.29
CA GLU A 6 4.23 -11.71 -25.65
C GLU A 6 3.53 -10.89 -24.58
N GLN A 7 2.46 -11.42 -23.98
CA GLN A 7 1.76 -10.78 -22.87
C GLN A 7 2.65 -10.65 -21.62
N ARG A 8 3.41 -11.67 -21.25
CA ARG A 8 4.36 -11.61 -20.12
C ARG A 8 5.49 -10.60 -20.37
N GLU A 9 6.01 -10.55 -21.60
CA GLU A 9 7.04 -9.58 -21.97
C GLU A 9 6.49 -8.13 -21.97
N ALA A 10 5.27 -7.91 -22.41
CA ALA A 10 4.61 -6.62 -22.36
C ALA A 10 4.40 -6.16 -20.93
N LEU A 11 3.85 -7.00 -20.05
CA LEU A 11 3.69 -6.74 -18.63
C LEU A 11 5.03 -6.43 -17.93
N ARG A 12 6.10 -7.16 -18.29
CA ARG A 12 7.44 -6.92 -17.72
C ARG A 12 8.02 -5.58 -18.17
N ARG A 13 7.80 -5.17 -19.42
CA ARG A 13 8.24 -3.85 -19.93
C ARG A 13 7.48 -2.72 -19.25
N GLU A 14 6.17 -2.85 -19.13
CA GLU A 14 5.32 -1.89 -18.44
C GLU A 14 5.71 -1.77 -16.97
N PHE A 15 5.91 -2.88 -16.28
CA PHE A 15 6.44 -2.92 -14.91
C PHE A 15 7.74 -2.12 -14.78
N SER A 16 8.74 -2.40 -15.66
CA SER A 16 10.04 -1.72 -15.60
C SER A 16 9.93 -0.22 -15.86
N ALA A 17 9.06 0.19 -16.80
CA ALA A 17 8.81 1.60 -17.09
C ALA A 17 8.15 2.32 -15.91
N ASN A 18 7.13 1.70 -15.30
CA ASN A 18 6.41 2.25 -14.16
C ASN A 18 7.31 2.37 -12.92
N VAL A 19 8.10 1.33 -12.62
CA VAL A 19 9.13 1.36 -11.55
C VAL A 19 10.09 2.53 -11.75
N SER A 20 10.62 2.68 -12.98
CA SER A 20 11.59 3.75 -13.29
C SER A 20 10.98 5.12 -13.08
N HIS A 21 9.72 5.32 -13.46
CA HIS A 21 9.00 6.58 -13.29
C HIS A 21 8.72 6.87 -11.81
N GLU A 22 8.21 5.88 -11.05
CA GLU A 22 7.90 6.04 -9.63
C GLU A 22 9.15 6.26 -8.76
N LEU A 23 10.31 5.70 -9.14
CA LEU A 23 11.58 5.97 -8.47
C LEU A 23 12.14 7.36 -8.81
N LYS A 24 11.97 7.82 -10.06
CA LYS A 24 12.52 9.10 -10.53
C LYS A 24 11.87 10.30 -9.84
N THR A 25 10.57 10.23 -9.58
CA THR A 25 9.80 11.35 -8.99
C THR A 25 10.33 11.76 -7.61
N PRO A 26 10.39 10.89 -6.58
CA PRO A 26 10.94 11.24 -5.27
C PRO A 26 12.41 11.62 -5.34
N LEU A 27 13.19 10.94 -6.19
CA LEU A 27 14.62 11.25 -6.35
C LEU A 27 14.83 12.65 -6.93
N THR A 28 14.03 13.08 -7.89
CA THR A 28 14.08 14.44 -8.45
C THR A 28 13.71 15.47 -7.39
N SER A 29 12.71 15.20 -6.56
CA SER A 29 12.32 16.10 -5.45
C SER A 29 13.44 16.22 -4.42
N ILE A 30 14.03 15.09 -3.98
CA ILE A 30 15.16 15.08 -3.04
C ILE A 30 16.32 15.90 -3.59
N THR A 31 16.69 15.66 -4.85
CA THR A 31 17.80 16.37 -5.51
C THR A 31 17.50 17.87 -5.59
N GLY A 32 16.29 18.24 -6.01
CA GLY A 32 15.90 19.65 -6.11
C GLY A 32 15.94 20.38 -4.77
N PHE A 33 15.40 19.79 -3.70
CA PHE A 33 15.49 20.38 -2.35
C PHE A 33 16.95 20.51 -1.88
N ALA A 34 17.76 19.47 -2.09
CA ALA A 34 19.17 19.48 -1.71
C ALA A 34 19.98 20.54 -2.50
N GLU A 35 19.71 20.72 -3.80
CA GLU A 35 20.35 21.76 -4.62
C GLU A 35 19.99 23.16 -4.11
N LEU A 36 18.71 23.44 -3.87
CA LEU A 36 18.28 24.74 -3.33
C LEU A 36 18.94 25.05 -1.99
N MET A 37 19.09 24.06 -1.12
CA MET A 37 19.81 24.22 0.15
C MET A 37 21.30 24.48 -0.06
N LYS A 38 21.94 23.71 -0.96
CA LYS A 38 23.37 23.86 -1.29
C LYS A 38 23.71 25.22 -1.86
N GLU A 39 22.84 25.75 -2.74
CA GLU A 39 23.02 27.08 -3.37
C GLU A 39 22.64 28.25 -2.43
N GLY A 40 22.24 27.95 -1.19
CA GLY A 40 21.87 28.98 -0.22
C GLY A 40 20.58 29.75 -0.56
N MET A 41 19.74 29.17 -1.45
CA MET A 41 18.49 29.77 -1.87
C MET A 41 17.35 29.58 -0.85
N VAL A 42 17.57 28.72 0.15
CA VAL A 42 16.57 28.43 1.20
C VAL A 42 16.82 29.34 2.40
N PRO A 43 15.81 30.15 2.82
CA PRO A 43 15.88 30.92 4.05
C PRO A 43 16.15 30.02 5.27
N LYS A 44 16.92 30.53 6.25
CA LYS A 44 17.28 29.76 7.45
C LYS A 44 16.06 29.20 8.20
N GLU A 45 14.98 29.96 8.23
CA GLU A 45 13.73 29.61 8.88
C GLU A 45 13.02 28.40 8.20
N LYS A 46 13.31 28.17 6.92
CA LYS A 46 12.71 27.06 6.13
C LYS A 46 13.64 25.83 6.00
N MET A 47 14.84 25.90 6.52
CA MET A 47 15.81 24.78 6.42
C MET A 47 15.27 23.47 7.02
N GLN A 48 14.57 23.58 8.16
CA GLN A 48 14.00 22.40 8.82
C GLN A 48 12.83 21.79 8.00
N GLU A 49 12.01 22.64 7.36
CA GLU A 49 10.94 22.20 6.46
C GLU A 49 11.50 21.44 5.27
N PHE A 50 12.48 22.00 4.56
CA PHE A 50 13.15 21.37 3.42
C PHE A 50 13.86 20.06 3.79
N SER A 51 14.53 20.01 4.94
CA SER A 51 15.13 18.78 5.46
C SER A 51 14.08 17.72 5.76
N GLY A 52 12.92 18.14 6.27
CA GLY A 52 11.77 17.27 6.50
C GLY A 52 11.18 16.73 5.20
N ASP A 53 11.13 17.55 4.14
CA ASP A 53 10.68 17.12 2.81
C ASP A 53 11.62 16.07 2.21
N ILE A 54 12.94 16.32 2.27
CA ILE A 54 13.96 15.34 1.84
C ILE A 54 13.80 14.01 2.59
N TYR A 55 13.62 14.08 3.92
CA TYR A 55 13.43 12.88 4.74
C TYR A 55 12.16 12.11 4.33
N ARG A 56 11.03 12.79 4.13
CA ARG A 56 9.76 12.16 3.72
C ARG A 56 9.88 11.47 2.35
N GLU A 57 10.47 12.15 1.36
CA GLU A 57 10.67 11.57 0.03
C GLU A 57 11.67 10.40 0.05
N SER A 58 12.71 10.48 0.90
CA SER A 58 13.67 9.38 1.09
C SER A 58 12.99 8.15 1.71
N ARG A 59 12.14 8.34 2.72
CA ARG A 59 11.37 7.25 3.34
C ARG A 59 10.44 6.59 2.31
N ARG A 60 9.71 7.42 1.54
CA ARG A 60 8.84 6.93 0.47
C ARG A 60 9.60 6.13 -0.58
N LEU A 61 10.83 6.54 -0.92
CA LEU A 61 11.68 5.82 -1.87
C LEU A 61 12.11 4.47 -1.32
N ILE A 62 12.46 4.38 -0.04
CA ILE A 62 12.81 3.12 0.63
C ILE A 62 11.61 2.17 0.60
N ASP A 63 10.43 2.62 1.02
CA ASP A 63 9.22 1.82 1.03
C ASP A 63 8.90 1.28 -0.37
N LEU A 64 9.06 2.10 -1.42
CA LEU A 64 8.85 1.68 -2.81
C LEU A 64 9.87 0.61 -3.26
N VAL A 65 11.14 0.73 -2.85
CA VAL A 65 12.18 -0.27 -3.16
C VAL A 65 11.86 -1.60 -2.47
N ASP A 66 11.42 -1.58 -1.22
CA ASP A 66 11.02 -2.77 -0.49
C ASP A 66 9.82 -3.47 -1.15
N ASP A 67 8.81 -2.71 -1.59
CA ASP A 67 7.67 -3.23 -2.36
C ASP A 67 8.10 -3.91 -3.66
N ILE A 68 9.06 -3.32 -4.40
CA ILE A 68 9.59 -3.88 -5.64
C ILE A 68 10.34 -5.20 -5.38
N ILE A 69 11.18 -5.24 -4.36
CA ILE A 69 11.93 -6.45 -3.98
C ILE A 69 10.97 -7.58 -3.59
N GLN A 70 9.95 -7.26 -2.81
CA GLN A 70 8.95 -8.22 -2.38
C GLN A 70 8.14 -8.76 -3.55
N LEU A 71 7.70 -7.88 -4.45
CA LEU A 71 6.99 -8.28 -5.66
C LEU A 71 7.85 -9.18 -6.57
N SER A 72 9.15 -8.87 -6.71
CA SER A 72 10.09 -9.71 -7.46
C SER A 72 10.22 -11.12 -6.87
N ARG A 73 10.28 -11.23 -5.53
CA ARG A 73 10.34 -12.53 -4.84
C ARG A 73 9.07 -13.37 -5.06
N LEU A 74 7.91 -12.72 -5.10
CA LEU A 74 6.63 -13.39 -5.37
C LEU A 74 6.56 -13.88 -6.82
N ASP A 75 7.04 -13.09 -7.78
CA ASP A 75 7.02 -13.42 -9.21
C ASP A 75 7.97 -14.58 -9.57
N GLU A 76 9.11 -14.68 -8.92
CA GLU A 76 10.11 -15.72 -9.18
C GLU A 76 9.73 -17.09 -8.60
N GLY A 77 8.69 -17.16 -7.78
CA GLY A 77 8.29 -18.40 -7.09
C GLY A 77 9.39 -18.99 -6.19
N THR A 78 10.47 -18.23 -5.97
CA THR A 78 11.67 -18.65 -5.22
C THR A 78 11.47 -18.55 -3.71
N ALA A 79 10.43 -17.86 -3.25
CA ALA A 79 10.11 -17.82 -1.85
C ALA A 79 9.50 -19.16 -1.43
N ASN A 80 10.22 -19.95 -0.62
CA ASN A 80 9.70 -21.11 0.09
C ASN A 80 8.70 -20.65 1.14
N PHE A 81 7.52 -20.20 0.69
CA PHE A 81 6.43 -19.84 1.59
C PHE A 81 5.81 -21.11 2.17
N SER A 82 6.02 -21.35 3.46
CA SER A 82 5.29 -22.39 4.18
C SER A 82 3.88 -21.91 4.44
N LYS A 83 2.90 -22.61 3.89
CA LYS A 83 1.50 -22.40 4.27
C LYS A 83 1.24 -23.01 5.63
N SER A 84 0.41 -22.36 6.42
CA SER A 84 -0.06 -22.82 7.72
C SER A 84 -1.51 -22.40 7.94
N PRO A 85 -2.22 -23.03 8.87
CA PRO A 85 -3.53 -22.56 9.28
C PRO A 85 -3.44 -21.15 9.88
N VAL A 86 -4.16 -20.19 9.32
CA VAL A 86 -4.19 -18.79 9.76
C VAL A 86 -5.62 -18.38 10.06
N ASP A 87 -5.87 -17.90 11.27
CA ASP A 87 -7.17 -17.33 11.65
C ASP A 87 -7.22 -15.85 11.23
N LEU A 88 -7.99 -15.57 10.17
CA LEU A 88 -8.10 -14.24 9.60
C LEU A 88 -8.73 -13.21 10.56
N TYR A 89 -9.62 -13.62 11.46
CA TYR A 89 -10.19 -12.70 12.44
C TYR A 89 -9.14 -12.22 13.43
N THR A 90 -8.37 -13.14 13.99
CA THR A 90 -7.27 -12.82 14.92
C THR A 90 -6.20 -11.96 14.24
N LEU A 91 -5.79 -12.34 13.04
CA LEU A 91 -4.80 -11.59 12.24
C LEU A 91 -5.31 -10.16 11.93
N SER A 92 -6.57 -10.02 11.53
CA SER A 92 -7.16 -8.69 11.28
C SER A 92 -7.21 -7.83 12.53
N GLY A 93 -7.47 -8.43 13.69
CA GLY A 93 -7.42 -7.75 14.99
C GLY A 93 -6.03 -7.18 15.30
N GLN A 94 -4.98 -7.95 15.06
CA GLN A 94 -3.60 -7.51 15.27
C GLN A 94 -3.23 -6.34 14.35
N VAL A 95 -3.64 -6.40 13.08
CA VAL A 95 -3.43 -5.30 12.12
C VAL A 95 -4.17 -4.03 12.56
N ILE A 96 -5.44 -4.14 12.94
CA ILE A 96 -6.23 -3.00 13.43
C ILE A 96 -5.56 -2.35 14.65
N GLU A 97 -5.09 -3.14 15.61
CA GLU A 97 -4.40 -2.59 16.79
C GLU A 97 -3.10 -1.85 16.40
N SER A 98 -2.35 -2.36 15.42
CA SER A 98 -1.13 -1.69 14.95
C SER A 98 -1.42 -0.36 14.23
N LEU A 99 -2.56 -0.25 13.55
CA LEU A 99 -2.99 0.96 12.81
C LEU A 99 -3.78 1.95 13.67
N ARG A 100 -4.22 1.57 14.88
CA ARG A 100 -5.01 2.42 15.77
C ARG A 100 -4.40 3.81 16.05
N PRO A 101 -3.07 3.95 16.32
CA PRO A 101 -2.47 5.26 16.53
C PRO A 101 -2.52 6.17 15.28
N VAL A 102 -2.42 5.58 14.08
CA VAL A 102 -2.50 6.32 12.81
C VAL A 102 -3.92 6.80 12.55
N ALA A 103 -4.91 5.91 12.75
CA ALA A 103 -6.32 6.22 12.59
C ALA A 103 -6.78 7.31 13.57
N GLN A 104 -6.36 7.24 14.83
CA GLN A 104 -6.68 8.26 15.85
C GLN A 104 -6.16 9.65 15.46
N LYS A 105 -4.95 9.75 14.89
CA LYS A 105 -4.40 11.04 14.42
C LYS A 105 -5.22 11.67 13.30
N GLN A 106 -5.95 10.85 12.55
CA GLN A 106 -6.80 11.27 11.42
C GLN A 106 -8.29 11.32 11.80
N ASP A 107 -8.61 11.12 13.08
CA ASP A 107 -10.00 11.07 13.60
C ASP A 107 -10.86 10.00 12.91
N ILE A 108 -10.28 8.80 12.73
CA ILE A 108 -10.94 7.67 12.05
C ILE A 108 -11.23 6.56 13.06
N THR A 109 -12.46 6.06 13.04
CA THR A 109 -12.89 4.94 13.87
C THR A 109 -12.61 3.61 13.19
N LEU A 110 -11.82 2.73 13.84
CA LEU A 110 -11.56 1.36 13.38
C LEU A 110 -12.46 0.36 14.11
N THR A 111 -13.12 -0.50 13.35
CA THR A 111 -14.00 -1.55 13.89
C THR A 111 -13.67 -2.90 13.27
N LEU A 112 -13.63 -3.96 14.11
CA LEU A 112 -13.56 -5.35 13.69
C LEU A 112 -14.87 -6.04 13.98
N SER A 113 -15.40 -6.80 13.03
CA SER A 113 -16.64 -7.57 13.18
C SER A 113 -16.52 -8.95 12.53
N GLY A 114 -17.45 -9.84 12.83
CA GLY A 114 -17.50 -11.17 12.21
C GLY A 114 -17.14 -12.30 13.16
N GLN A 115 -16.49 -13.33 12.65
CA GLN A 115 -16.17 -14.56 13.35
C GLN A 115 -14.79 -15.09 13.04
N HIS A 116 -14.26 -15.93 13.90
CA HIS A 116 -13.03 -16.68 13.65
C HIS A 116 -13.20 -17.57 12.43
N ALA A 117 -12.24 -17.48 11.50
CA ALA A 117 -12.22 -18.27 10.29
C ALA A 117 -10.78 -18.59 9.89
N VAL A 118 -10.48 -19.88 9.80
CA VAL A 118 -9.13 -20.38 9.52
C VAL A 118 -9.02 -20.77 8.05
N ILE A 119 -7.95 -20.30 7.41
CA ILE A 119 -7.59 -20.68 6.05
C ILE A 119 -6.14 -21.18 5.99
N GLU A 120 -5.82 -22.01 5.03
CA GLU A 120 -4.45 -22.37 4.71
C GLU A 120 -3.79 -21.26 3.91
N GLY A 121 -2.77 -20.61 4.48
CA GLY A 121 -2.11 -19.48 3.84
C GLY A 121 -0.74 -19.16 4.42
N VAL A 122 -0.07 -18.21 3.81
CA VAL A 122 1.18 -17.64 4.32
C VAL A 122 0.82 -16.44 5.20
N GLU A 123 0.97 -16.60 6.51
CA GLU A 123 0.53 -15.60 7.51
C GLU A 123 1.08 -14.21 7.21
N GLN A 124 2.36 -14.10 6.88
CA GLN A 124 3.00 -12.81 6.57
C GLN A 124 2.35 -12.11 5.37
N LEU A 125 2.04 -12.85 4.28
CA LEU A 125 1.39 -12.27 3.10
C LEU A 125 -0.06 -11.86 3.37
N LEU A 126 -0.77 -12.66 4.17
CA LEU A 126 -2.13 -12.33 4.58
C LEU A 126 -2.16 -11.10 5.48
N GLN A 127 -1.22 -10.99 6.42
CA GLN A 127 -1.08 -9.83 7.29
C GLN A 127 -0.80 -8.56 6.49
N GLU A 128 0.09 -8.64 5.51
CA GLU A 128 0.42 -7.52 4.64
C GLU A 128 -0.77 -7.11 3.75
N MET A 129 -1.48 -8.08 3.19
CA MET A 129 -2.70 -7.81 2.44
C MET A 129 -3.73 -7.03 3.28
N VAL A 130 -3.99 -7.49 4.50
CA VAL A 130 -4.95 -6.82 5.41
C VAL A 130 -4.43 -5.44 5.80
N TYR A 131 -3.13 -5.32 6.10
CA TYR A 131 -2.49 -4.06 6.44
C TYR A 131 -2.64 -3.04 5.31
N ASN A 132 -2.30 -3.41 4.08
CA ASN A 132 -2.38 -2.53 2.92
C ASN A 132 -3.81 -2.05 2.63
N LEU A 133 -4.80 -2.94 2.78
CA LEU A 133 -6.21 -2.56 2.62
C LEU A 133 -6.64 -1.57 3.72
N CYS A 134 -6.28 -1.82 4.98
CA CYS A 134 -6.64 -0.96 6.11
C CYS A 134 -5.89 0.38 6.06
N ASP A 135 -4.60 0.40 5.73
CA ASP A 135 -3.82 1.62 5.59
C ASP A 135 -4.37 2.52 4.48
N ASN A 136 -4.72 1.94 3.33
CA ASN A 136 -5.40 2.66 2.26
C ASN A 136 -6.76 3.22 2.71
N ALA A 137 -7.56 2.42 3.41
CA ALA A 137 -8.85 2.83 3.93
C ALA A 137 -8.76 3.99 4.95
N ILE A 138 -7.66 4.06 5.72
CA ILE A 138 -7.37 5.18 6.62
C ILE A 138 -6.86 6.39 5.83
N LYS A 139 -5.87 6.18 4.97
CA LYS A 139 -5.17 7.24 4.23
C LYS A 139 -6.08 8.05 3.31
N TYR A 140 -7.04 7.38 2.69
CA TYR A 140 -8.01 7.99 1.77
C TYR A 140 -9.38 8.25 2.40
N ASN A 141 -9.46 8.20 3.72
CA ASN A 141 -10.68 8.52 4.45
C ASN A 141 -10.87 10.03 4.62
N ILE A 142 -12.04 10.37 5.15
CA ILE A 142 -12.37 11.72 5.59
C ILE A 142 -12.26 11.81 7.12
N SER A 143 -11.99 13.01 7.67
CA SER A 143 -11.98 13.21 9.13
C SER A 143 -13.36 12.90 9.72
N GLY A 144 -13.40 12.22 10.86
CA GLY A 144 -14.63 11.69 11.47
C GLY A 144 -15.18 10.43 10.80
N GLY A 145 -14.47 9.89 9.82
CA GLY A 145 -14.89 8.69 9.10
C GLY A 145 -14.63 7.39 9.85
N SER A 146 -14.90 6.28 9.17
CA SER A 146 -14.73 4.93 9.75
C SER A 146 -14.14 3.94 8.76
N VAL A 147 -13.50 2.91 9.30
CA VAL A 147 -13.06 1.71 8.58
C VAL A 147 -13.58 0.50 9.35
N THR A 148 -14.32 -0.35 8.69
CA THR A 148 -14.84 -1.60 9.25
C THR A 148 -14.20 -2.78 8.54
N VAL A 149 -13.46 -3.59 9.28
CA VAL A 149 -12.94 -4.88 8.82
C VAL A 149 -13.88 -5.96 9.28
N SER A 150 -14.28 -6.85 8.38
CA SER A 150 -15.15 -7.96 8.74
C SER A 150 -14.66 -9.28 8.15
N VAL A 151 -14.79 -10.36 8.93
CA VAL A 151 -14.41 -11.72 8.53
C VAL A 151 -15.62 -12.63 8.72
N TRP A 152 -16.05 -13.27 7.63
CA TRP A 152 -17.21 -14.17 7.63
C TRP A 152 -16.88 -15.46 6.90
N GLN A 153 -17.40 -16.56 7.40
CA GLN A 153 -17.31 -17.86 6.73
C GLN A 153 -18.70 -18.35 6.33
N ASN A 154 -18.83 -18.70 5.06
CA ASN A 154 -20.03 -19.34 4.52
C ASN A 154 -19.63 -20.65 3.82
N GLY A 155 -19.93 -21.77 4.45
CA GLY A 155 -19.48 -23.07 3.99
C GLY A 155 -17.94 -23.15 3.95
N GLN A 156 -17.38 -23.37 2.77
CA GLN A 156 -15.91 -23.44 2.56
C GLN A 156 -15.30 -22.09 2.16
N THR A 157 -16.09 -21.07 1.98
CA THR A 157 -15.61 -19.76 1.57
C THR A 157 -15.46 -18.84 2.77
N VAL A 158 -14.26 -18.29 2.94
CA VAL A 158 -13.99 -17.23 3.91
C VAL A 158 -13.88 -15.91 3.18
N THR A 159 -14.64 -14.92 3.64
CA THR A 159 -14.64 -13.57 3.09
C THR A 159 -14.08 -12.60 4.12
N LEU A 160 -13.02 -11.87 3.72
CA LEU A 160 -12.53 -10.71 4.42
C LEU A 160 -12.97 -9.47 3.65
N SER A 161 -13.56 -8.50 4.34
CA SER A 161 -14.02 -7.25 3.76
C SER A 161 -13.49 -6.07 4.56
N VAL A 162 -13.01 -5.05 3.85
CA VAL A 162 -12.63 -3.75 4.42
C VAL A 162 -13.52 -2.70 3.79
N VAL A 163 -14.32 -2.03 4.60
CA VAL A 163 -15.27 -0.98 4.17
C VAL A 163 -14.86 0.32 4.83
N ASP A 164 -14.68 1.36 4.02
CA ASP A 164 -14.35 2.71 4.45
C ASP A 164 -15.44 3.72 4.07
N THR A 165 -15.41 4.88 4.72
CA THR A 165 -16.28 6.02 4.42
C THR A 165 -15.51 7.15 3.71
N GLY A 166 -14.41 6.80 3.05
CA GLY A 166 -13.49 7.75 2.43
C GLY A 166 -13.98 8.34 1.10
N ILE A 167 -13.03 8.89 0.36
CA ILE A 167 -13.30 9.58 -0.90
C ILE A 167 -13.78 8.65 -2.02
N GLY A 168 -13.68 7.34 -1.82
CA GLY A 168 -14.01 6.34 -2.83
C GLY A 168 -13.03 6.30 -4.01
N ILE A 169 -13.32 5.40 -4.96
CA ILE A 169 -12.55 5.21 -6.20
C ILE A 169 -13.47 5.53 -7.37
N PRO A 170 -13.09 6.48 -8.26
CA PRO A 170 -13.86 6.79 -9.46
C PRO A 170 -14.15 5.53 -10.27
N TYR A 171 -15.35 5.43 -10.82
CA TYR A 171 -15.78 4.24 -11.54
C TYR A 171 -14.82 3.84 -12.68
N ALA A 172 -14.28 4.82 -13.40
CA ALA A 172 -13.33 4.60 -14.49
C ALA A 172 -12.02 3.93 -14.03
N ASP A 173 -11.64 4.11 -12.76
CA ASP A 173 -10.37 3.62 -12.20
C ASP A 173 -10.52 2.27 -11.48
N GLN A 174 -11.76 1.86 -11.12
CA GLN A 174 -12.02 0.66 -10.32
C GLN A 174 -11.48 -0.64 -10.94
N SER A 175 -11.49 -0.77 -12.26
CA SER A 175 -10.92 -1.94 -12.95
C SER A 175 -9.39 -1.97 -12.95
N ARG A 176 -8.77 -0.82 -12.70
CA ARG A 176 -7.32 -0.62 -12.80
C ARG A 176 -6.60 -0.57 -11.47
N VAL A 177 -7.30 -0.44 -10.35
CA VAL A 177 -6.67 -0.31 -9.01
C VAL A 177 -5.86 -1.53 -8.59
N PHE A 178 -6.01 -2.67 -9.27
CA PHE A 178 -5.20 -3.88 -9.07
C PHE A 178 -4.03 -3.98 -10.05
N GLU A 179 -3.91 -3.04 -11.01
CA GLU A 179 -2.71 -2.95 -11.86
C GLU A 179 -1.52 -2.49 -11.02
N ARG A 180 -0.36 -3.08 -11.27
CA ARG A 180 0.88 -2.73 -10.55
C ARG A 180 1.24 -1.27 -10.78
N PHE A 181 1.52 -0.51 -9.70
CA PHE A 181 1.86 0.92 -9.72
C PHE A 181 0.76 1.85 -10.23
N TYR A 182 -0.45 1.35 -10.46
CA TYR A 182 -1.55 2.23 -10.81
C TYR A 182 -1.94 3.11 -9.62
N ARG A 183 -2.10 4.39 -9.88
CA ARG A 183 -2.58 5.38 -8.91
C ARG A 183 -3.62 6.25 -9.59
N VAL A 184 -4.71 6.51 -8.89
CA VAL A 184 -5.69 7.50 -9.34
C VAL A 184 -5.04 8.88 -9.27
N ASP A 185 -4.91 9.57 -10.39
CA ASP A 185 -4.38 10.92 -10.44
C ASP A 185 -5.26 11.88 -9.62
N LYS A 186 -4.66 12.57 -8.65
CA LYS A 186 -5.34 13.59 -7.84
C LYS A 186 -5.50 14.94 -8.58
N SER A 187 -5.45 14.94 -9.91
CA SER A 187 -5.50 16.16 -10.74
C SER A 187 -6.93 16.58 -11.08
N HIS A 188 -7.86 16.41 -10.14
CA HIS A 188 -9.18 17.03 -10.27
C HIS A 188 -9.65 17.56 -8.91
#